data_b10218c984a2878b9f58ee8d0da1c59b
#
_entry.id   b10218c984a2878b9f58ee8d0da1c59b
#
_cell.length_a   1.000
_cell.length_b   1.000
_cell.length_c   1.000
_cell.angle_alpha   90.00
_cell.angle_beta   90.00
_cell.angle_gamma   90.00
#
_symmetry.space_group_name_H-M   'P 1'
#
loop_
_entity.id
_entity.type
_entity.pdbx_description
1 polymer ?
#
loop_
_entity_poly.entity_id
_entity_poly.type
_entity_poly.pdbx_seq_one_letter_code
_entity_poly.pdbx_strand_id
1 'polypeptide(L)'
;MLTPLQNAAQITQTVAVFPATSFCVEMGANTGDPIGVIDDLALDDVYQLASGQRPKELRLTARADGQLLIAGNSDTGSAGAHLHLDCLITLMPDVGANVDGIVMVEVDNAGMIAAVYLLPLAPLEPQLGYTLVRKTRDGARRRLAQLACVSFTRGTQITLANGTLRPIEELQVGDRVLTRDDGAQRVRWIGQTTTRAIGDLAPVLIRAGVHGNERDLLLSPDHRLLVHNRRDLHRLGRADHLVRARDLVNGGDVTVQSGGFVDYFQLLFDRHHIIFAEGIAAESLLLDPLTRAALPDDHMAHSPGLLMGHQRVASGLDIRPVAAERSAQASQLPSQLRRALMR
;
A
#
# COMPACT_ATOMS: atom_id res chain seq x y z
N MET A 1 22.50 7.95 -33.37
CA MET A 1 22.05 6.81 -32.55
C MET A 1 21.83 7.33 -31.13
N LEU A 2 20.60 7.65 -30.78
CA LEU A 2 20.22 8.08 -29.44
C LEU A 2 19.78 6.85 -28.67
N THR A 3 20.56 6.46 -27.68
CA THR A 3 20.20 5.40 -26.74
C THR A 3 18.99 5.87 -25.91
N PRO A 4 17.90 5.11 -25.82
CA PRO A 4 16.77 5.52 -25.02
C PRO A 4 17.14 5.45 -23.55
N LEU A 5 16.80 6.52 -22.83
CA LEU A 5 16.77 6.60 -21.37
C LEU A 5 15.77 5.59 -20.82
N GLN A 6 16.19 4.33 -20.69
CA GLN A 6 15.48 3.28 -19.98
C GLN A 6 16.13 3.17 -18.60
N ASN A 7 15.47 3.70 -17.58
CA ASN A 7 15.30 3.18 -16.22
C ASN A 7 14.87 4.26 -15.23
N ALA A 8 13.71 4.89 -15.48
CA ALA A 8 12.92 5.34 -14.35
C ALA A 8 12.45 4.06 -13.64
N ALA A 9 12.89 3.83 -12.41
CA ALA A 9 12.47 2.66 -11.63
C ALA A 9 10.94 2.67 -11.56
N GLN A 10 10.30 1.75 -12.28
CA GLN A 10 8.85 1.60 -12.28
C GLN A 10 8.42 1.31 -10.84
N ILE A 11 7.50 2.14 -10.33
CA ILE A 11 6.95 1.96 -8.99
C ILE A 11 6.11 0.70 -9.03
N THR A 12 6.49 -0.27 -8.20
CA THR A 12 5.82 -1.56 -8.11
C THR A 12 5.08 -1.65 -6.79
N GLN A 13 3.77 -1.89 -6.86
CA GLN A 13 2.93 -2.21 -5.72
C GLN A 13 2.81 -3.73 -5.59
N THR A 14 2.97 -4.26 -4.38
CA THR A 14 2.75 -5.68 -4.09
C THR A 14 1.43 -5.83 -3.34
N VAL A 15 0.58 -6.72 -3.81
CA VAL A 15 -0.70 -7.07 -3.19
C VAL A 15 -0.79 -8.58 -2.97
N ALA A 16 -1.52 -8.99 -1.92
CA ALA A 16 -1.71 -10.38 -1.56
C ALA A 16 -3.07 -10.87 -2.10
N VAL A 17 -3.06 -11.71 -3.13
CA VAL A 17 -4.27 -12.15 -3.83
C VAL A 17 -4.50 -13.66 -3.71
N PHE A 18 -5.75 -14.08 -3.81
CA PHE A 18 -6.12 -15.47 -4.01
C PHE A 18 -6.49 -15.69 -5.48
N PRO A 19 -5.97 -16.74 -6.15
CA PRO A 19 -6.53 -17.19 -7.43
C PRO A 19 -8.01 -17.53 -7.26
N ALA A 20 -8.84 -17.25 -8.27
CA ALA A 20 -10.27 -17.47 -8.23
C ALA A 20 -10.66 -18.87 -7.74
N THR A 21 -9.93 -19.90 -8.20
CA THR A 21 -10.14 -21.31 -7.85
C THR A 21 -9.97 -21.64 -6.37
N SER A 22 -9.40 -20.71 -5.58
CA SER A 22 -9.25 -20.87 -4.13
C SER A 22 -10.49 -20.43 -3.34
N PHE A 23 -11.44 -19.73 -3.98
CA PHE A 23 -12.60 -19.13 -3.34
C PHE A 23 -13.85 -19.40 -4.18
N CYS A 24 -14.57 -20.45 -3.81
CA CYS A 24 -15.69 -20.98 -4.60
C CYS A 24 -17.03 -20.87 -3.86
N VAL A 25 -18.12 -20.86 -4.61
CA VAL A 25 -19.48 -20.88 -4.07
C VAL A 25 -19.76 -22.26 -3.45
N GLU A 26 -20.01 -22.28 -2.15
CA GLU A 26 -20.43 -23.48 -1.44
C GLU A 26 -21.97 -23.67 -1.52
N MET A 27 -22.69 -22.55 -1.43
CA MET A 27 -24.16 -22.57 -1.44
C MET A 27 -24.69 -21.34 -2.19
N GLY A 28 -25.63 -21.52 -3.09
CA GLY A 28 -26.28 -20.45 -3.83
C GLY A 28 -26.60 -20.83 -5.27
N ALA A 29 -26.80 -19.81 -6.11
CA ALA A 29 -27.15 -19.98 -7.52
C ALA A 29 -26.02 -20.59 -8.34
N ASN A 30 -24.77 -20.25 -8.01
CA ASN A 30 -23.56 -20.66 -8.75
C ASN A 30 -22.74 -21.70 -7.96
N THR A 31 -23.39 -22.61 -7.25
CA THR A 31 -22.71 -23.62 -6.41
C THR A 31 -21.66 -24.39 -7.21
N GLY A 32 -20.41 -24.39 -6.70
CA GLY A 32 -19.26 -25.03 -7.29
C GLY A 32 -18.40 -24.10 -8.16
N ASP A 33 -18.93 -22.96 -8.58
CA ASP A 33 -18.19 -22.01 -9.39
C ASP A 33 -17.17 -21.20 -8.56
N PRO A 34 -15.98 -20.94 -9.10
CA PRO A 34 -15.04 -20.02 -8.47
C PRO A 34 -15.55 -18.58 -8.59
N ILE A 35 -14.98 -17.68 -7.77
CA ILE A 35 -15.26 -16.25 -7.91
C ILE A 35 -14.88 -15.78 -9.32
N GLY A 36 -15.80 -15.10 -10.00
CA GLY A 36 -15.70 -14.67 -11.39
C GLY A 36 -15.73 -13.15 -11.55
N VAL A 37 -15.94 -12.69 -12.80
CA VAL A 37 -16.18 -11.28 -13.11
C VAL A 37 -17.56 -10.86 -12.62
N ILE A 38 -17.80 -9.56 -12.49
CA ILE A 38 -19.04 -9.02 -11.89
C ILE A 38 -20.33 -9.56 -12.50
N ASP A 39 -20.31 -9.88 -13.80
CA ASP A 39 -21.49 -10.37 -14.51
C ASP A 39 -21.82 -11.83 -14.13
N ASP A 40 -20.82 -12.60 -13.72
CA ASP A 40 -20.97 -14.00 -13.28
C ASP A 40 -21.32 -14.11 -11.79
N LEU A 41 -21.13 -13.06 -11.00
CA LEU A 41 -21.41 -13.08 -9.57
C LEU A 41 -22.91 -12.96 -9.30
N ALA A 42 -23.45 -13.78 -8.42
CA ALA A 42 -24.82 -13.65 -7.90
C ALA A 42 -24.80 -13.15 -6.45
N LEU A 43 -25.68 -12.20 -6.12
CA LEU A 43 -25.88 -11.81 -4.72
C LEU A 43 -26.48 -13.01 -3.96
N ASP A 44 -26.20 -13.05 -2.67
CA ASP A 44 -26.58 -14.12 -1.74
C ASP A 44 -25.89 -15.47 -1.96
N ASP A 45 -25.00 -15.60 -2.97
CA ASP A 45 -24.09 -16.75 -3.04
C ASP A 45 -23.12 -16.72 -1.84
N VAL A 46 -22.97 -17.89 -1.21
CA VAL A 46 -22.05 -18.09 -0.08
C VAL A 46 -20.75 -18.69 -0.58
N TYR A 47 -19.69 -17.96 -0.48
CA TYR A 47 -18.33 -18.36 -0.88
C TYR A 47 -17.56 -18.92 0.30
N GLN A 48 -16.64 -19.83 0.03
CA GLN A 48 -15.74 -20.37 1.02
C GLN A 48 -14.30 -20.43 0.49
N LEU A 49 -13.33 -20.07 1.35
CA LEU A 49 -11.92 -20.26 1.06
C LEU A 49 -11.53 -21.69 1.34
N ALA A 50 -10.98 -22.38 0.34
CA ALA A 50 -10.52 -23.75 0.47
C ALA A 50 -9.40 -23.88 1.53
N SER A 51 -9.40 -24.99 2.25
CA SER A 51 -8.42 -25.26 3.30
C SER A 51 -6.98 -25.27 2.77
N GLY A 52 -6.05 -24.72 3.54
CA GLY A 52 -4.63 -24.70 3.20
C GLY A 52 -4.23 -23.66 2.15
N GLN A 53 -5.17 -22.92 1.61
CA GLN A 53 -4.87 -21.84 0.67
C GLN A 53 -4.19 -20.66 1.38
N ARG A 54 -3.17 -20.12 0.72
CA ARG A 54 -2.46 -18.92 1.16
C ARG A 54 -2.50 -17.89 0.04
N PRO A 55 -2.59 -16.59 0.38
CA PRO A 55 -2.50 -15.55 -0.62
C PRO A 55 -1.14 -15.59 -1.30
N LYS A 56 -1.14 -15.29 -2.61
CA LYS A 56 0.07 -15.17 -3.43
C LYS A 56 0.41 -13.70 -3.66
N GLU A 57 1.68 -13.38 -3.75
CA GLU A 57 2.10 -12.02 -4.08
C GLU A 57 1.89 -11.74 -5.56
N LEU A 58 1.08 -10.73 -5.85
CA LEU A 58 0.93 -10.16 -7.18
C LEU A 58 1.56 -8.77 -7.18
N ARG A 59 2.53 -8.56 -8.05
CA ARG A 59 3.23 -7.27 -8.16
C ARG A 59 2.74 -6.52 -9.37
N LEU A 60 2.30 -5.30 -9.14
CA LEU A 60 1.63 -4.45 -10.11
C LEU A 60 2.53 -3.28 -10.48
N THR A 61 2.57 -2.96 -11.76
CA THR A 61 3.17 -1.73 -12.29
C THR A 61 2.10 -0.94 -12.99
N ALA A 62 2.00 0.35 -12.71
CA ALA A 62 1.09 1.23 -13.43
C ALA A 62 1.82 1.98 -14.55
N ARG A 63 1.25 1.96 -15.76
CA ARG A 63 1.73 2.77 -16.89
C ARG A 63 1.23 4.21 -16.76
N ALA A 64 1.84 5.11 -17.52
CA ALA A 64 1.47 6.54 -17.53
C ALA A 64 0.00 6.79 -17.92
N ASP A 65 -0.57 5.93 -18.77
CA ASP A 65 -1.99 5.93 -19.15
C ASP A 65 -2.92 5.36 -18.07
N GLY A 66 -2.34 4.86 -16.97
CA GLY A 66 -3.05 4.28 -15.85
C GLY A 66 -3.39 2.80 -16.03
N GLN A 67 -2.95 2.13 -17.09
CA GLN A 67 -3.10 0.69 -17.21
C GLN A 67 -2.20 -0.02 -16.19
N LEU A 68 -2.70 -1.13 -15.64
CA LEU A 68 -1.96 -1.99 -14.71
C LEU A 68 -1.38 -3.17 -15.48
N LEU A 69 -0.12 -3.48 -15.18
CA LEU A 69 0.59 -4.64 -15.69
C LEU A 69 1.11 -5.48 -14.54
N ILE A 70 1.19 -6.78 -14.75
CA ILE A 70 1.81 -7.73 -13.83
C ILE A 70 3.32 -7.65 -13.98
N ALA A 71 4.04 -7.41 -12.89
CA ALA A 71 5.49 -7.35 -12.89
C ALA A 71 6.12 -8.75 -12.97
N GLY A 72 7.31 -8.85 -13.59
CA GLY A 72 7.98 -10.13 -13.89
C GLY A 72 8.45 -10.96 -12.69
N ASN A 73 8.34 -10.43 -11.48
CA ASN A 73 8.74 -11.11 -10.24
C ASN A 73 7.56 -11.36 -9.30
N SER A 74 6.36 -11.50 -9.84
CA SER A 74 5.14 -11.91 -9.13
C SER A 74 5.15 -13.41 -8.85
N ASP A 75 4.53 -13.85 -7.74
CA ASP A 75 4.38 -15.27 -7.42
C ASP A 75 3.23 -15.92 -8.23
N THR A 76 2.38 -15.10 -8.86
CA THR A 76 1.28 -15.53 -9.70
C THR A 76 1.07 -14.53 -10.84
N GLY A 77 0.38 -14.98 -11.90
CA GLY A 77 0.13 -14.19 -13.09
C GLY A 77 1.29 -14.19 -14.08
N SER A 78 1.00 -13.74 -15.30
CA SER A 78 1.93 -13.71 -16.41
C SER A 78 2.63 -12.36 -16.48
N ALA A 79 3.95 -12.36 -16.49
CA ALA A 79 4.75 -11.13 -16.57
C ALA A 79 4.39 -10.29 -17.79
N GLY A 80 4.08 -9.02 -17.59
CA GLY A 80 3.69 -8.08 -18.64
C GLY A 80 2.23 -8.16 -19.09
N ALA A 81 1.45 -9.12 -18.58
CA ALA A 81 0.03 -9.21 -18.88
C ALA A 81 -0.73 -7.99 -18.30
N HIS A 82 -1.80 -7.60 -18.99
CA HIS A 82 -2.70 -6.56 -18.53
C HIS A 82 -3.56 -7.06 -17.36
N LEU A 83 -3.69 -6.23 -16.34
CA LEU A 83 -4.56 -6.49 -15.21
C LEU A 83 -5.67 -5.45 -15.12
N HIS A 84 -6.91 -5.89 -15.12
CA HIS A 84 -8.09 -5.05 -14.99
C HIS A 84 -8.66 -5.19 -13.58
N LEU A 85 -9.10 -4.07 -13.01
CA LEU A 85 -9.88 -4.05 -11.78
C LEU A 85 -11.36 -4.16 -12.18
N ASP A 86 -11.93 -5.35 -12.07
CA ASP A 86 -13.28 -5.60 -12.56
C ASP A 86 -14.34 -5.01 -11.64
N CYS A 87 -14.32 -5.38 -10.37
CA CYS A 87 -15.31 -4.90 -9.42
C CYS A 87 -14.80 -4.87 -7.97
N LEU A 88 -15.50 -4.11 -7.15
CA LEU A 88 -15.45 -4.14 -5.70
C LEU A 88 -16.61 -4.99 -5.20
N ILE A 89 -16.34 -5.92 -4.30
CA ILE A 89 -17.32 -6.76 -3.64
C ILE A 89 -17.31 -6.56 -2.14
N THR A 90 -18.44 -6.82 -1.49
CA THR A 90 -18.54 -6.90 -0.03
C THR A 90 -19.06 -8.27 0.35
N LEU A 91 -18.31 -8.96 1.18
CA LEU A 91 -18.55 -10.29 1.70
C LEU A 91 -18.96 -10.17 3.17
N MET A 92 -20.08 -10.78 3.54
CA MET A 92 -20.57 -10.86 4.91
C MET A 92 -20.29 -12.26 5.45
N PRO A 93 -19.36 -12.42 6.39
CA PRO A 93 -19.10 -13.70 7.01
C PRO A 93 -20.24 -14.07 7.97
N ASP A 94 -20.41 -15.37 8.23
CA ASP A 94 -21.36 -15.89 9.21
C ASP A 94 -21.10 -15.31 10.62
N VAL A 95 -19.84 -15.05 10.93
CA VAL A 95 -19.41 -14.43 12.17
C VAL A 95 -18.33 -13.37 11.89
N GLY A 96 -18.50 -12.21 12.48
CA GLY A 96 -17.51 -11.14 12.36
C GLY A 96 -17.95 -9.96 11.51
N ALA A 97 -16.99 -9.25 10.96
CA ALA A 97 -17.21 -8.03 10.20
C ALA A 97 -17.15 -8.29 8.70
N ASN A 98 -17.93 -7.55 7.93
CA ASN A 98 -17.87 -7.59 6.47
C ASN A 98 -16.44 -7.36 5.96
N VAL A 99 -16.10 -8.08 4.91
CA VAL A 99 -14.82 -8.00 4.21
C VAL A 99 -15.07 -7.45 2.82
N ASP A 100 -14.44 -6.33 2.49
CA ASP A 100 -14.41 -5.86 1.12
C ASP A 100 -13.31 -6.60 0.34
N GLY A 101 -13.52 -6.79 -0.95
CA GLY A 101 -12.54 -7.40 -1.85
C GLY A 101 -12.57 -6.76 -3.23
N ILE A 102 -11.46 -6.77 -3.92
CA ILE A 102 -11.35 -6.33 -5.32
C ILE A 102 -11.17 -7.57 -6.19
N VAL A 103 -12.05 -7.75 -7.16
CA VAL A 103 -11.88 -8.75 -8.21
C VAL A 103 -10.99 -8.16 -9.30
N MET A 104 -9.93 -8.86 -9.64
CA MET A 104 -8.95 -8.48 -10.65
C MET A 104 -8.91 -9.53 -11.76
N VAL A 105 -8.80 -9.08 -12.99
CA VAL A 105 -8.81 -9.93 -14.18
C VAL A 105 -7.54 -9.74 -14.98
N GLU A 106 -6.79 -10.82 -15.14
CA GLU A 106 -5.65 -10.89 -16.05
C GLU A 106 -6.16 -11.19 -17.47
N VAL A 107 -5.68 -10.42 -18.43
CA VAL A 107 -6.07 -10.55 -19.83
C VAL A 107 -4.84 -10.89 -20.66
N ASP A 108 -4.98 -11.87 -21.54
CA ASP A 108 -3.94 -12.31 -22.48
C ASP A 108 -3.79 -11.34 -23.66
N ASN A 109 -2.83 -11.64 -24.53
CA ASN A 109 -2.56 -10.85 -25.75
C ASN A 109 -3.70 -10.89 -26.78
N ALA A 110 -4.63 -11.83 -26.67
CA ALA A 110 -5.81 -11.95 -27.52
C ALA A 110 -7.02 -11.20 -26.94
N GLY A 111 -6.88 -10.59 -25.74
CA GLY A 111 -7.96 -9.92 -25.05
C GLY A 111 -8.90 -10.85 -24.29
N MET A 112 -8.50 -12.12 -24.10
CA MET A 112 -9.29 -13.10 -23.36
C MET A 112 -8.88 -13.14 -21.89
N ILE A 113 -9.82 -13.49 -21.02
CA ILE A 113 -9.56 -13.70 -19.60
C ILE A 113 -8.62 -14.90 -19.43
N ALA A 114 -7.41 -14.63 -18.94
CA ALA A 114 -6.41 -15.65 -18.64
C ALA A 114 -6.51 -16.14 -17.18
N ALA A 115 -6.80 -15.24 -16.24
CA ALA A 115 -6.97 -15.58 -14.83
C ALA A 115 -7.81 -14.52 -14.11
N VAL A 116 -8.43 -14.93 -13.00
CA VAL A 116 -9.16 -14.05 -12.09
C VAL A 116 -8.57 -14.19 -10.70
N TYR A 117 -8.43 -13.05 -10.00
CA TYR A 117 -7.87 -12.98 -8.66
C TYR A 117 -8.81 -12.21 -7.73
N LEU A 118 -8.89 -12.65 -6.48
CA LEU A 118 -9.50 -11.90 -5.39
C LEU A 118 -8.42 -11.25 -4.54
N LEU A 119 -8.43 -9.93 -4.44
CA LEU A 119 -7.68 -9.17 -3.44
C LEU A 119 -8.61 -8.86 -2.26
N PRO A 120 -8.58 -9.63 -1.17
CA PRO A 120 -9.36 -9.30 0.01
C PRO A 120 -8.71 -8.13 0.76
N LEU A 121 -9.52 -7.21 1.27
CA LEU A 121 -9.03 -6.04 2.05
C LEU A 121 -8.95 -6.33 3.55
N ALA A 122 -9.31 -7.54 3.96
CA ALA A 122 -9.11 -8.09 5.28
C ALA A 122 -8.82 -9.59 5.16
N PRO A 123 -8.17 -10.21 6.17
CA PRO A 123 -7.92 -11.64 6.15
C PRO A 123 -9.20 -12.45 5.95
N LEU A 124 -9.15 -13.47 5.08
CA LEU A 124 -10.19 -14.46 4.93
C LEU A 124 -9.81 -15.72 5.74
N GLU A 125 -10.76 -16.23 6.49
CA GLU A 125 -10.60 -17.46 7.27
C GLU A 125 -11.04 -18.65 6.42
N PRO A 126 -10.22 -19.72 6.31
CA PRO A 126 -10.63 -20.94 5.62
C PRO A 126 -11.86 -21.56 6.26
N GLN A 127 -12.72 -22.16 5.45
CA GLN A 127 -13.94 -22.87 5.87
C GLN A 127 -15.01 -22.00 6.53
N LEU A 128 -14.86 -20.68 6.56
CA LEU A 128 -15.92 -19.76 6.96
C LEU A 128 -16.75 -19.40 5.73
N GLY A 129 -18.08 -19.40 5.88
CA GLY A 129 -19.01 -18.94 4.83
C GLY A 129 -18.99 -17.42 4.70
N TYR A 130 -18.93 -16.93 3.46
CA TYR A 130 -18.93 -15.50 3.12
C TYR A 130 -20.05 -15.23 2.13
N THR A 131 -21.14 -14.64 2.58
CA THR A 131 -22.26 -14.26 1.69
C THR A 131 -21.88 -13.01 0.88
N LEU A 132 -22.01 -13.06 -0.44
CA LEU A 132 -21.84 -11.90 -1.31
C LEU A 132 -23.04 -10.96 -1.18
N VAL A 133 -22.87 -9.84 -0.45
CA VAL A 133 -23.97 -8.90 -0.17
C VAL A 133 -23.92 -7.65 -1.06
N ARG A 134 -22.81 -7.39 -1.72
CA ARG A 134 -22.66 -6.24 -2.62
C ARG A 134 -21.62 -6.50 -3.70
N LYS A 135 -21.92 -6.06 -4.92
CA LYS A 135 -20.96 -5.96 -6.03
C LYS A 135 -21.15 -4.64 -6.77
N THR A 136 -20.04 -3.99 -7.19
CA THR A 136 -20.08 -2.73 -7.94
C THR A 136 -18.84 -2.57 -8.81
N ARG A 137 -18.98 -2.03 -10.02
CA ARG A 137 -17.84 -1.69 -10.89
C ARG A 137 -17.11 -0.44 -10.39
N ASP A 138 -17.81 0.39 -9.64
CA ASP A 138 -17.26 1.65 -9.17
C ASP A 138 -16.39 1.47 -7.92
N GLY A 139 -15.33 2.27 -7.83
CA GLY A 139 -14.53 2.39 -6.61
C GLY A 139 -13.36 1.42 -6.47
N ALA A 140 -13.26 0.33 -7.24
CA ALA A 140 -12.17 -0.64 -7.15
C ALA A 140 -10.79 0.04 -7.33
N ARG A 141 -10.66 0.93 -8.32
CA ARG A 141 -9.43 1.69 -8.58
C ARG A 141 -9.07 2.63 -7.45
N ARG A 142 -10.05 3.36 -6.92
CA ARG A 142 -9.85 4.24 -5.76
C ARG A 142 -9.42 3.44 -4.54
N ARG A 143 -10.03 2.26 -4.33
CA ARG A 143 -9.71 1.41 -3.18
C ARG A 143 -8.29 0.85 -3.27
N LEU A 144 -7.86 0.40 -4.45
CA LEU A 144 -6.49 -0.04 -4.68
C LEU A 144 -5.48 1.11 -4.49
N ALA A 145 -5.82 2.31 -4.99
CA ALA A 145 -4.99 3.49 -4.81
C ALA A 145 -4.83 3.88 -3.33
N GLN A 146 -5.89 3.77 -2.53
CA GLN A 146 -5.84 4.02 -1.08
C GLN A 146 -4.91 3.04 -0.35
N LEU A 147 -4.88 1.76 -0.76
CA LEU A 147 -3.93 0.78 -0.23
C LEU A 147 -2.47 1.14 -0.57
N ALA A 148 -2.25 1.71 -1.74
CA ALA A 148 -0.93 2.10 -2.21
C ALA A 148 -0.43 3.42 -1.60
N CYS A 149 -1.32 4.25 -1.03
CA CYS A 149 -0.98 5.54 -0.45
C CYS A 149 -0.27 5.39 0.89
N VAL A 150 0.87 6.07 1.02
CA VAL A 150 1.50 6.27 2.33
C VAL A 150 0.64 7.20 3.18
N SER A 151 0.37 6.83 4.43
CA SER A 151 -0.57 7.54 5.29
C SER A 151 -0.08 7.60 6.73
N PHE A 152 -0.29 8.77 7.35
CA PHE A 152 -0.14 9.00 8.78
C PHE A 152 -1.48 8.75 9.48
N THR A 153 -1.45 8.47 10.77
CA THR A 153 -2.69 8.38 11.54
C THR A 153 -3.01 9.70 12.25
N ARG A 154 -4.27 9.86 12.69
CA ARG A 154 -4.70 10.97 13.54
C ARG A 154 -3.78 11.12 14.76
N GLY A 155 -3.48 12.36 15.15
CA GLY A 155 -2.63 12.71 16.28
C GLY A 155 -1.14 12.77 15.96
N THR A 156 -0.71 12.29 14.78
CA THR A 156 0.70 12.37 14.34
C THR A 156 1.15 13.84 14.29
N GLN A 157 2.24 14.15 15.00
CA GLN A 157 2.80 15.50 15.05
C GLN A 157 3.70 15.76 13.85
N ILE A 158 3.35 16.73 13.03
CA ILE A 158 4.12 17.15 11.85
C ILE A 158 4.90 18.41 12.18
N THR A 159 6.18 18.43 11.82
CA THR A 159 7.07 19.59 12.04
C THR A 159 6.81 20.67 11.00
N LEU A 160 6.44 21.86 11.48
CA LEU A 160 6.21 23.04 10.63
C LEU A 160 7.52 23.78 10.31
N ALA A 161 7.45 24.75 9.40
CA ALA A 161 8.58 25.56 8.93
C ALA A 161 9.32 26.31 10.05
N ASN A 162 8.62 26.67 11.13
CA ASN A 162 9.16 27.36 12.31
C ASN A 162 9.68 26.42 13.40
N GLY A 163 9.69 25.09 13.13
CA GLY A 163 10.10 24.06 14.07
C GLY A 163 9.04 23.66 15.10
N THR A 164 7.85 24.26 15.10
CA THR A 164 6.76 23.81 15.98
C THR A 164 6.10 22.54 15.45
N LEU A 165 5.54 21.76 16.34
CA LEU A 165 4.77 20.56 16.03
C LEU A 165 3.28 20.89 15.93
N ARG A 166 2.58 20.27 14.99
CA ARG A 166 1.13 20.37 14.84
C ARG A 166 0.54 19.00 14.53
N PRO A 167 -0.57 18.61 15.20
CA PRO A 167 -1.30 17.39 14.83
C PRO A 167 -1.72 17.43 13.37
N ILE A 168 -1.61 16.29 12.67
CA ILE A 168 -1.88 16.22 11.22
C ILE A 168 -3.31 16.63 10.88
N GLU A 169 -4.28 16.31 11.72
CA GLU A 169 -5.70 16.68 11.55
C GLU A 169 -5.98 18.18 11.69
N GLU A 170 -5.04 18.96 12.24
CA GLU A 170 -5.14 20.42 12.37
C GLU A 170 -4.41 21.16 11.25
N LEU A 171 -3.70 20.43 10.37
CA LEU A 171 -3.05 21.03 9.22
C LEU A 171 -4.08 21.51 8.19
N GLN A 172 -3.73 22.61 7.53
CA GLN A 172 -4.54 23.18 6.45
C GLN A 172 -3.74 23.27 5.16
N VAL A 173 -4.45 23.24 4.03
CA VAL A 173 -3.84 23.52 2.73
C VAL A 173 -3.23 24.91 2.76
N GLY A 174 -1.95 25.02 2.35
CA GLY A 174 -1.16 26.25 2.43
C GLY A 174 -0.19 26.30 3.62
N ASP A 175 -0.38 25.50 4.66
CA ASP A 175 0.58 25.41 5.76
C ASP A 175 1.96 25.03 5.25
N ARG A 176 3.01 25.52 5.91
CA ARG A 176 4.39 25.24 5.54
C ARG A 176 5.00 24.19 6.46
N VAL A 177 5.24 23.02 5.89
CA VAL A 177 5.84 21.86 6.58
C VAL A 177 7.34 21.82 6.28
N LEU A 178 8.14 21.51 7.30
CA LEU A 178 9.57 21.33 7.15
C LEU A 178 9.86 20.03 6.41
N THR A 179 10.67 20.13 5.33
CA THR A 179 11.16 18.96 4.60
C THR A 179 12.64 18.78 4.86
N ARG A 180 13.13 17.57 4.62
CA ARG A 180 14.53 17.22 4.84
C ARG A 180 15.48 17.98 3.91
N ASP A 181 15.14 18.03 2.62
CA ASP A 181 16.10 18.43 1.59
C ASP A 181 15.80 19.81 0.97
N ASP A 182 14.51 20.23 0.97
CA ASP A 182 14.06 21.43 0.24
C ASP A 182 13.52 22.54 1.17
N GLY A 183 13.86 22.50 2.45
CA GLY A 183 13.38 23.47 3.45
C GLY A 183 11.86 23.38 3.66
N ALA A 184 11.20 24.49 3.87
CA ALA A 184 9.77 24.52 4.18
C ALA A 184 8.91 24.55 2.91
N GLN A 185 8.07 23.54 2.73
CA GLN A 185 7.19 23.36 1.56
C GLN A 185 5.71 23.55 1.95
N ARG A 186 4.90 24.04 1.00
CA ARG A 186 3.46 24.26 1.22
C ARG A 186 2.68 22.98 0.97
N VAL A 187 1.80 22.64 1.90
CA VAL A 187 0.80 21.59 1.70
C VAL A 187 -0.18 22.01 0.61
N ARG A 188 -0.35 21.16 -0.42
CA ARG A 188 -1.24 21.39 -1.56
C ARG A 188 -2.56 20.69 -1.42
N TRP A 189 -2.55 19.54 -0.77
CA TRP A 189 -3.77 18.78 -0.50
C TRP A 189 -3.57 17.91 0.74
N ILE A 190 -4.65 17.68 1.45
CA ILE A 190 -4.72 16.79 2.61
C ILE A 190 -5.84 15.79 2.35
N GLY A 191 -5.48 14.52 2.23
CA GLY A 191 -6.44 13.43 2.19
C GLY A 191 -6.77 12.94 3.59
N GLN A 192 -8.02 12.54 3.78
CA GLN A 192 -8.46 11.84 4.98
C GLN A 192 -9.34 10.65 4.58
N THR A 193 -9.09 9.51 5.21
CA THR A 193 -9.89 8.29 5.01
C THR A 193 -10.00 7.54 6.33
N THR A 194 -11.23 7.25 6.75
CA THR A 194 -11.49 6.37 7.89
C THR A 194 -11.71 4.94 7.38
N THR A 195 -11.00 3.98 7.95
CA THR A 195 -11.13 2.57 7.57
C THR A 195 -11.02 1.66 8.80
N ARG A 196 -11.38 0.38 8.66
CA ARG A 196 -11.12 -0.62 9.69
C ARG A 196 -9.64 -0.95 9.75
N ALA A 197 -9.07 -1.03 10.95
CA ALA A 197 -7.69 -1.39 11.19
C ALA A 197 -7.49 -2.91 11.15
N ILE A 198 -7.60 -3.53 9.96
CA ILE A 198 -7.48 -4.98 9.77
C ILE A 198 -6.64 -5.29 8.53
N GLY A 199 -5.92 -6.42 8.56
CA GLY A 199 -5.08 -6.87 7.44
C GLY A 199 -4.07 -5.82 7.00
N ASP A 200 -4.01 -5.56 5.69
CA ASP A 200 -3.10 -4.57 5.08
C ASP A 200 -3.47 -3.11 5.38
N LEU A 201 -4.61 -2.88 6.04
CA LEU A 201 -5.03 -1.56 6.51
C LEU A 201 -4.78 -1.35 8.01
N ALA A 202 -4.30 -2.37 8.74
CA ALA A 202 -3.95 -2.24 10.15
C ALA A 202 -2.65 -1.43 10.30
N PRO A 203 -2.64 -0.32 11.07
CA PRO A 203 -1.44 0.51 11.19
C PRO A 203 -0.32 -0.21 11.94
N VAL A 204 0.90 0.18 11.63
CA VAL A 204 2.11 -0.22 12.36
C VAL A 204 2.41 0.83 13.41
N LEU A 205 2.50 0.40 14.66
CA LEU A 205 2.94 1.19 15.80
C LEU A 205 4.45 1.06 15.96
N ILE A 206 5.13 2.20 16.02
CA ILE A 206 6.53 2.35 16.39
C ILE A 206 6.57 3.06 17.74
N ARG A 207 7.02 2.36 18.78
CA ARG A 207 7.11 2.91 20.14
C ARG A 207 8.06 4.10 20.21
N ALA A 208 7.76 5.02 21.13
CA ALA A 208 8.61 6.19 21.40
C ALA A 208 10.07 5.78 21.65
N GLY A 209 11.02 6.51 21.05
CA GLY A 209 12.46 6.32 21.21
C GLY A 209 13.10 5.25 20.33
N VAL A 210 12.32 4.38 19.66
CA VAL A 210 12.86 3.23 18.89
C VAL A 210 13.67 3.69 17.67
N HIS A 211 13.22 4.73 16.99
CA HIS A 211 13.90 5.32 15.84
C HIS A 211 14.23 6.80 16.05
N GLY A 212 14.31 7.24 17.31
CA GLY A 212 14.50 8.63 17.67
C GLY A 212 13.20 9.45 17.68
N ASN A 213 12.06 8.78 17.58
CA ASN A 213 10.75 9.42 17.73
C ASN A 213 10.48 9.81 19.17
N GLU A 214 9.90 11.00 19.37
CA GLU A 214 9.58 11.51 20.71
C GLU A 214 8.36 10.84 21.32
N ARG A 215 7.43 10.39 20.47
CA ARG A 215 6.17 9.74 20.86
C ARG A 215 5.96 8.49 20.03
N ASP A 216 4.96 7.68 20.41
CA ASP A 216 4.48 6.57 19.60
C ASP A 216 4.03 7.08 18.23
N LEU A 217 4.52 6.46 17.16
CA LEU A 217 4.18 6.80 15.78
C LEU A 217 3.39 5.65 15.15
N LEU A 218 2.18 5.94 14.68
CA LEU A 218 1.35 5.00 13.93
C LEU A 218 1.32 5.40 12.45
N LEU A 219 1.54 4.43 11.56
CA LEU A 219 1.62 4.64 10.12
C LEU A 219 0.92 3.52 9.36
N SER A 220 0.52 3.80 8.13
CA SER A 220 0.10 2.71 7.23
C SER A 220 1.27 1.74 6.99
N PRO A 221 0.99 0.43 6.80
CA PRO A 221 2.05 -0.59 6.68
C PRO A 221 3.07 -0.33 5.57
N ASP A 222 2.64 0.26 4.46
CA ASP A 222 3.51 0.58 3.32
C ASP A 222 4.18 1.96 3.42
N HIS A 223 3.92 2.71 4.49
CA HIS A 223 4.58 3.99 4.71
C HIS A 223 6.09 3.79 4.87
N ARG A 224 6.87 4.57 4.16
CA ARG A 224 8.33 4.48 4.20
C ARG A 224 8.92 5.53 5.11
N LEU A 225 9.81 5.07 5.97
CA LEU A 225 10.60 5.87 6.88
C LEU A 225 12.05 5.88 6.42
N LEU A 226 12.69 7.02 6.54
CA LEU A 226 14.12 7.13 6.29
C LEU A 226 14.88 6.67 7.54
N VAL A 227 15.56 5.55 7.42
CA VAL A 227 16.34 4.95 8.50
C VAL A 227 17.81 5.15 8.21
N HIS A 228 18.53 5.75 9.17
CA HIS A 228 19.96 5.94 9.10
C HIS A 228 20.71 4.74 9.69
N ASN A 229 21.43 4.01 8.86
CA ASN A 229 22.22 2.87 9.30
C ASN A 229 23.72 3.16 9.26
N ARG A 230 24.30 3.51 10.42
CA ARG A 230 25.74 3.81 10.54
C ARG A 230 26.66 2.60 10.35
N ARG A 231 26.16 1.36 10.45
CA ARG A 231 26.98 0.15 10.43
C ARG A 231 27.03 -0.58 9.09
N ASP A 232 26.12 -0.28 8.17
CA ASP A 232 26.00 -1.02 6.90
C ASP A 232 26.59 -0.29 5.68
N LEU A 233 27.42 0.75 5.95
CA LEU A 233 28.15 1.53 4.93
C LEU A 233 28.96 0.66 3.94
N HIS A 234 29.36 -0.54 4.35
CA HIS A 234 30.20 -1.43 3.56
C HIS A 234 29.45 -2.37 2.61
N ARG A 235 28.14 -2.56 2.79
CA ARG A 235 27.34 -3.46 1.93
C ARG A 235 26.47 -2.76 0.90
N LEU A 236 25.91 -1.61 1.20
CA LEU A 236 24.98 -0.88 0.32
C LEU A 236 25.54 0.47 -0.16
N GLY A 237 26.69 0.91 0.35
CA GLY A 237 27.35 2.15 -0.08
C GLY A 237 26.65 3.45 0.31
N ARG A 238 25.57 3.39 1.13
CA ARG A 238 24.80 4.55 1.61
C ARG A 238 24.39 4.35 3.05
N ALA A 239 24.34 5.46 3.81
CA ALA A 239 23.98 5.46 5.23
C ALA A 239 22.45 5.51 5.45
N ASP A 240 21.70 6.06 4.50
CA ASP A 240 20.25 6.31 4.61
C ASP A 240 19.47 5.38 3.69
N HIS A 241 18.41 4.77 4.22
CA HIS A 241 17.53 3.87 3.49
C HIS A 241 16.06 4.17 3.79
N LEU A 242 15.21 4.08 2.76
CA LEU A 242 13.76 4.09 2.92
C LEU A 242 13.28 2.66 3.17
N VAL A 243 12.67 2.45 4.33
CA VAL A 243 12.16 1.15 4.80
C VAL A 243 10.66 1.27 5.07
N ARG A 244 9.88 0.30 4.61
CA ARG A 244 8.44 0.27 4.91
C ARG A 244 8.20 -0.04 6.39
N ALA A 245 7.19 0.57 6.98
CA ALA A 245 6.83 0.32 8.38
C ALA A 245 6.57 -1.17 8.66
N ARG A 246 5.91 -1.90 7.74
CA ARG A 246 5.69 -3.35 7.89
C ARG A 246 6.98 -4.16 7.97
N ASP A 247 8.05 -3.73 7.31
CA ASP A 247 9.34 -4.43 7.31
C ASP A 247 10.12 -4.23 8.61
N LEU A 248 9.72 -3.24 9.43
CA LEU A 248 10.27 -2.95 10.75
C LEU A 248 9.58 -3.75 11.86
N VAL A 249 8.43 -4.39 11.60
CA VAL A 249 7.67 -5.13 12.62
C VAL A 249 8.54 -6.23 13.24
N ASN A 250 8.66 -6.21 14.57
CA ASN A 250 9.52 -7.11 15.34
C ASN A 250 8.78 -7.85 16.48
N GLY A 251 7.48 -7.56 16.68
CA GLY A 251 6.67 -8.15 17.73
C GLY A 251 6.90 -7.58 19.14
N GLY A 252 7.85 -6.63 19.29
CA GLY A 252 8.16 -5.94 20.54
C GLY A 252 7.84 -4.44 20.44
N ASP A 253 8.85 -3.65 20.07
CA ASP A 253 8.72 -2.18 20.01
C ASP A 253 8.05 -1.68 18.71
N VAL A 254 8.01 -2.52 17.68
CA VAL A 254 7.29 -2.26 16.43
C VAL A 254 6.28 -3.38 16.20
N THR A 255 5.00 -3.01 16.23
CA THR A 255 3.89 -3.98 16.19
C THR A 255 2.78 -3.52 15.25
N VAL A 256 1.99 -4.48 14.74
CA VAL A 256 0.74 -4.18 14.01
C VAL A 256 -0.38 -3.96 15.03
N GLN A 257 -1.12 -2.87 14.87
CA GLN A 257 -2.27 -2.55 15.70
C GLN A 257 -3.56 -2.88 14.95
N SER A 258 -4.11 -4.06 15.23
CA SER A 258 -5.37 -4.49 14.61
C SER A 258 -6.56 -4.20 15.51
N GLY A 259 -7.71 -3.92 14.90
CA GLY A 259 -9.00 -3.71 15.55
C GLY A 259 -9.45 -2.26 15.57
N GLY A 260 -10.77 -2.06 15.65
CA GLY A 260 -11.38 -0.75 15.60
C GLY A 260 -11.28 -0.06 14.24
N PHE A 261 -11.30 1.27 14.28
CA PHE A 261 -11.17 2.14 13.10
C PHE A 261 -9.92 3.00 13.22
N VAL A 262 -9.34 3.33 12.08
CA VAL A 262 -8.20 4.24 11.97
C VAL A 262 -8.51 5.35 10.97
N ASP A 263 -8.16 6.58 11.33
CA ASP A 263 -8.18 7.73 10.44
C ASP A 263 -6.80 7.91 9.84
N TYR A 264 -6.69 7.73 8.53
CA TYR A 264 -5.48 7.93 7.76
C TYR A 264 -5.49 9.30 7.08
N PHE A 265 -4.34 9.97 7.10
CA PHE A 265 -4.10 11.26 6.48
C PHE A 265 -2.96 11.17 5.48
N GLN A 266 -3.11 11.81 4.32
CA GLN A 266 -2.09 11.96 3.30
C GLN A 266 -1.75 13.42 3.10
N LEU A 267 -0.47 13.75 2.98
CA LEU A 267 -0.01 15.10 2.69
C LEU A 267 0.62 15.17 1.31
N LEU A 268 0.05 16.00 0.44
CA LEU A 268 0.55 16.26 -0.90
C LEU A 268 1.20 17.62 -1.00
N PHE A 269 2.36 17.67 -1.65
CA PHE A 269 3.12 18.88 -1.96
C PHE A 269 3.29 19.03 -3.48
N ASP A 270 3.98 20.07 -3.96
CA ASP A 270 4.28 20.26 -5.40
C ASP A 270 5.20 19.15 -5.95
N ARG A 271 6.00 18.53 -5.08
CA ARG A 271 6.90 17.41 -5.36
C ARG A 271 6.83 16.41 -4.21
N HIS A 272 7.35 15.20 -4.46
CA HIS A 272 7.56 14.24 -3.40
C HIS A 272 8.68 14.71 -2.46
N HIS A 273 8.42 14.72 -1.16
CA HIS A 273 9.36 15.14 -0.12
C HIS A 273 9.46 14.13 1.01
N ILE A 274 10.56 14.20 1.73
CA ILE A 274 10.70 13.58 3.05
C ILE A 274 10.41 14.67 4.08
N ILE A 275 9.42 14.44 4.93
CA ILE A 275 8.96 15.35 5.99
C ILE A 275 9.26 14.76 7.37
N PHE A 276 9.11 15.55 8.42
CA PHE A 276 9.33 15.08 9.79
C PHE A 276 7.99 14.88 10.51
N ALA A 277 7.76 13.62 10.94
CA ALA A 277 6.62 13.17 11.71
C ALA A 277 7.09 12.54 13.02
N GLU A 278 6.67 13.05 14.18
CA GLU A 278 7.18 12.66 15.51
C GLU A 278 8.72 12.66 15.60
N GLY A 279 9.39 13.57 14.87
CA GLY A 279 10.84 13.63 14.80
C GLY A 279 11.49 12.67 13.81
N ILE A 280 10.77 11.71 13.22
CA ILE A 280 11.28 10.79 12.21
C ILE A 280 11.07 11.35 10.79
N ALA A 281 12.03 11.13 9.93
CA ALA A 281 11.91 11.44 8.51
C ALA A 281 11.04 10.39 7.79
N ALA A 282 9.94 10.82 7.18
CA ALA A 282 8.93 9.96 6.54
C ALA A 282 8.52 10.52 5.17
N GLU A 283 8.07 9.65 4.25
CA GLU A 283 7.62 10.08 2.93
C GLU A 283 6.32 10.89 2.99
N SER A 284 6.23 11.92 2.16
CA SER A 284 4.95 12.53 1.78
C SER A 284 4.24 11.67 0.72
N LEU A 285 3.00 12.00 0.38
CA LEU A 285 2.30 11.31 -0.71
C LEU A 285 3.05 11.49 -2.02
N LEU A 286 3.39 10.36 -2.65
CA LEU A 286 3.92 10.32 -3.99
C LEU A 286 2.76 10.12 -4.98
N LEU A 287 2.60 11.06 -5.92
CA LEU A 287 1.66 10.89 -7.03
C LEU A 287 2.31 10.09 -8.15
N ASP A 288 1.79 8.92 -8.37
CA ASP A 288 2.08 8.06 -9.51
C ASP A 288 0.77 7.65 -10.21
N PRO A 289 0.80 6.95 -11.35
CA PRO A 289 -0.41 6.55 -12.06
C PRO A 289 -1.37 5.67 -11.24
N LEU A 290 -0.88 4.99 -10.18
CA LEU A 290 -1.70 4.17 -9.30
C LEU A 290 -2.35 5.02 -8.19
N THR A 291 -1.55 5.80 -7.45
CA THR A 291 -2.01 6.59 -6.30
C THR A 291 -2.87 7.78 -6.70
N ARG A 292 -2.75 8.23 -7.96
CA ARG A 292 -3.56 9.32 -8.52
C ARG A 292 -5.06 9.13 -8.31
N ALA A 293 -5.56 7.91 -8.41
CA ALA A 293 -6.99 7.61 -8.25
C ALA A 293 -7.50 7.76 -6.80
N ALA A 294 -6.62 7.99 -5.83
CA ALA A 294 -7.01 8.32 -4.45
C ALA A 294 -7.40 9.80 -4.29
N LEU A 295 -6.98 10.69 -5.23
CA LEU A 295 -7.35 12.09 -5.20
C LEU A 295 -8.75 12.32 -5.78
N PRO A 296 -9.50 13.32 -5.28
CA PRO A 296 -10.72 13.78 -5.91
C PRO A 296 -10.46 14.35 -7.31
N ASP A 297 -11.40 14.14 -8.23
CA ASP A 297 -11.28 14.57 -9.64
C ASP A 297 -11.10 16.09 -9.78
N ASP A 298 -11.72 16.89 -8.90
CA ASP A 298 -11.64 18.35 -8.88
C ASP A 298 -10.20 18.85 -8.66
N HIS A 299 -9.41 18.18 -7.83
CA HIS A 299 -8.01 18.55 -7.58
C HIS A 299 -7.12 18.27 -8.78
N MET A 300 -7.46 17.26 -9.57
CA MET A 300 -6.73 16.91 -10.78
C MET A 300 -6.96 17.90 -11.90
N ALA A 301 -8.19 18.41 -12.02
CA ALA A 301 -8.56 19.40 -13.04
C ALA A 301 -7.86 20.76 -12.84
N HIS A 302 -7.61 21.13 -11.56
CA HIS A 302 -7.04 22.45 -11.21
C HIS A 302 -5.50 22.47 -11.12
N SER A 303 -4.82 21.34 -11.26
CA SER A 303 -3.37 21.26 -11.12
C SER A 303 -2.71 20.28 -12.09
N PRO A 304 -2.86 20.44 -13.40
CA PRO A 304 -2.31 19.49 -14.39
C PRO A 304 -0.78 19.39 -14.37
N GLY A 305 -0.07 20.40 -13.85
CA GLY A 305 1.39 20.40 -13.69
C GLY A 305 1.89 19.58 -12.51
N LEU A 306 1.03 19.24 -11.55
CA LEU A 306 1.41 18.52 -10.33
C LEU A 306 1.99 17.12 -10.63
N LEU A 307 1.48 16.46 -11.67
CA LEU A 307 1.90 15.11 -12.06
C LEU A 307 3.27 15.07 -12.72
N MET A 308 3.65 16.11 -13.46
CA MET A 308 4.93 16.15 -14.16
C MET A 308 6.12 16.39 -13.23
N GLY A 309 5.89 16.92 -12.03
CA GLY A 309 6.90 17.21 -11.02
C GLY A 309 7.11 16.13 -9.97
N HIS A 310 6.18 15.16 -9.86
CA HIS A 310 6.23 14.13 -8.84
C HIS A 310 7.16 12.98 -9.22
N GLN A 311 8.47 13.21 -9.10
CA GLN A 311 9.46 12.14 -9.12
C GLN A 311 9.84 11.80 -7.67
N ARG A 312 10.04 10.51 -7.40
CA ARG A 312 10.48 10.07 -6.07
C ARG A 312 11.87 10.65 -5.76
N VAL A 313 11.95 11.53 -4.76
CA VAL A 313 13.20 12.22 -4.35
C VAL A 313 14.27 11.20 -3.93
N ALA A 314 13.90 10.05 -3.45
CA ALA A 314 14.80 9.07 -2.88
C ALA A 314 14.90 7.76 -3.67
N SER A 315 14.75 7.78 -5.00
CA SER A 315 14.71 6.58 -5.86
C SER A 315 15.94 5.65 -5.74
N GLY A 316 17.04 6.12 -5.16
CA GLY A 316 18.21 5.29 -4.88
C GLY A 316 18.35 4.84 -3.42
N LEU A 317 17.41 5.21 -2.54
CA LEU A 317 17.43 4.89 -1.11
C LEU A 317 16.53 3.71 -0.73
N ASP A 318 15.70 3.22 -1.67
CA ASP A 318 14.82 2.09 -1.42
C ASP A 318 15.62 0.81 -1.15
N ILE A 319 15.39 0.17 -0.01
CA ILE A 319 15.78 -1.22 0.19
C ILE A 319 14.78 -2.07 -0.57
N ARG A 320 15.25 -2.72 -1.65
CA ARG A 320 14.46 -3.74 -2.34
C ARG A 320 14.65 -5.06 -1.58
N PRO A 321 13.57 -5.72 -1.12
CA PRO A 321 13.69 -7.10 -0.64
C PRO A 321 14.20 -7.94 -1.81
N VAL A 322 15.34 -8.58 -1.65
CA VAL A 322 15.87 -9.52 -2.65
C VAL A 322 15.01 -10.78 -2.57
N ALA A 323 14.30 -11.09 -3.63
CA ALA A 323 13.31 -12.19 -3.68
C ALA A 323 13.89 -13.59 -3.43
N ALA A 324 15.21 -13.76 -3.48
CA ALA A 324 15.88 -15.07 -3.40
C ALA A 324 16.28 -15.50 -1.97
N GLU A 325 16.13 -14.66 -0.94
CA GLU A 325 16.67 -14.96 0.39
C GLU A 325 15.59 -15.19 1.46
N ARG A 326 14.35 -15.42 1.05
CA ARG A 326 13.21 -15.57 1.96
C ARG A 326 13.21 -16.80 2.86
N SER A 327 14.11 -17.78 2.70
CA SER A 327 14.12 -18.97 3.57
C SER A 327 15.15 -18.92 4.70
N ALA A 328 16.21 -18.12 4.62
CA ALA A 328 17.25 -18.08 5.66
C ALA A 328 17.71 -16.67 6.08
N GLN A 329 17.55 -15.62 5.27
CA GLN A 329 18.09 -14.29 5.53
C GLN A 329 17.02 -13.22 5.81
N ALA A 330 15.75 -13.44 5.48
CA ALA A 330 14.65 -12.54 5.83
C ALA A 330 14.51 -12.34 7.35
N SER A 331 14.97 -13.31 8.14
CA SER A 331 15.11 -13.17 9.59
C SER A 331 16.34 -12.38 10.03
N GLN A 332 17.36 -12.21 9.16
CA GLN A 332 18.62 -11.54 9.50
C GLN A 332 18.67 -10.07 9.07
N LEU A 333 18.10 -9.68 7.93
CA LEU A 333 18.08 -8.29 7.50
C LEU A 333 17.28 -7.38 8.45
N PRO A 334 16.04 -7.73 8.82
CA PRO A 334 15.33 -7.00 9.87
C PRO A 334 16.04 -7.05 11.23
N SER A 335 16.69 -8.15 11.60
CA SER A 335 17.39 -8.27 12.88
C SER A 335 18.71 -7.51 12.92
N GLN A 336 19.40 -7.34 11.80
CA GLN A 336 20.62 -6.52 11.73
C GLN A 336 20.29 -5.01 11.75
N LEU A 337 19.25 -4.59 11.04
CA LEU A 337 18.67 -3.25 11.17
C LEU A 337 18.17 -3.02 12.61
N ARG A 338 17.49 -4.00 13.23
CA ARG A 338 17.03 -3.96 14.63
C ARG A 338 18.18 -3.74 15.61
N ARG A 339 19.32 -4.44 15.47
CA ARG A 339 20.48 -4.27 16.37
C ARG A 339 21.25 -2.97 16.16
N ALA A 340 21.21 -2.38 14.96
CA ALA A 340 21.83 -1.10 14.69
C ALA A 340 21.03 0.09 15.26
N LEU A 341 19.73 -0.11 15.48
CA LEU A 341 18.80 0.89 15.97
C LEU A 341 18.58 0.82 17.50
N MET A 342 19.05 -0.22 18.17
CA MET A 342 18.93 -0.42 19.64
C MET A 342 20.17 0.02 20.45
N ARG A 343 21.11 0.81 19.87
CA ARG A 343 22.24 1.38 20.59
C ARG A 343 22.46 2.83 20.31
#